data_cae2bbd66dd685b7aa7e9d4b58f130cf
#
_entry.id   cae2bbd66dd685b7aa7e9d4b58f130cf
#
_cell.length_a   1.000
_cell.length_b   1.000
_cell.length_c   1.000
_cell.angle_alpha   90.00
_cell.angle_beta   90.00
_cell.angle_gamma   90.00
#
_symmetry.space_group_name_H-M   'P 1'
#
loop_
_entity.id
_entity.type
_entity.pdbx_description
1 polymer ?
#
loop_
_entity_poly.entity_id
_entity_poly.type
_entity_poly.pdbx_seq_one_letter_code
_entity_poly.pdbx_strand_id
1 'polypeptide(L)'
;MWQLKKAFDPKGLLNPDVILSHNANIHVQNLKPLPQANDKVDTCIECGFCEHACPSRDLTLTPRQRIVLWREIKRLERSGESPQRLAELREEYSYQGVDTCAACGLCSMQCPVGINTGDLTRELRHERYQDTKVGYWIADHFAGVTKTARTGLAVAGTM
;
A
#
# COMPACT_ATOMS: atom_id res chain seq x y z
N MET A 1 -24.00 -31.47 -8.30
CA MET A 1 -22.83 -30.89 -7.61
C MET A 1 -22.43 -31.70 -6.37
N TRP A 2 -23.29 -31.94 -5.38
CA TRP A 2 -22.95 -32.72 -4.17
C TRP A 2 -22.48 -34.15 -4.46
N GLN A 3 -23.10 -34.84 -5.40
CA GLN A 3 -22.69 -36.21 -5.80
C GLN A 3 -21.27 -36.22 -6.37
N LEU A 4 -20.94 -35.21 -7.20
CA LEU A 4 -19.61 -35.04 -7.75
C LEU A 4 -18.59 -34.75 -6.65
N LYS A 5 -18.92 -33.84 -5.75
CA LYS A 5 -18.07 -33.50 -4.58
C LYS A 5 -17.77 -34.75 -3.76
N LYS A 6 -18.79 -35.54 -3.45
CA LYS A 6 -18.65 -36.77 -2.66
C LYS A 6 -17.83 -37.88 -3.37
N ALA A 7 -17.88 -37.93 -4.70
CA ALA A 7 -17.08 -38.88 -5.46
C ALA A 7 -15.58 -38.57 -5.45
N PHE A 8 -15.21 -37.28 -5.56
CA PHE A 8 -13.80 -36.85 -5.57
C PHE A 8 -13.22 -36.47 -4.21
N ASP A 9 -14.06 -36.13 -3.26
CA ASP A 9 -13.68 -35.75 -1.89
C ASP A 9 -14.65 -36.35 -0.87
N PRO A 10 -14.60 -37.68 -0.67
CA PRO A 10 -15.53 -38.36 0.21
C PRO A 10 -15.40 -37.95 1.68
N LYS A 11 -14.21 -37.44 2.09
CA LYS A 11 -13.94 -36.95 3.44
C LYS A 11 -14.24 -35.46 3.63
N GLY A 12 -14.55 -34.72 2.56
CA GLY A 12 -14.86 -33.28 2.63
C GLY A 12 -13.68 -32.40 3.05
N LEU A 13 -12.46 -32.78 2.69
CA LEU A 13 -11.24 -32.08 3.09
C LEU A 13 -10.85 -30.92 2.16
N LEU A 14 -11.28 -30.98 0.89
CA LEU A 14 -10.91 -30.01 -0.11
C LEU A 14 -11.90 -28.83 -0.11
N ASN A 15 -11.42 -27.64 0.24
CA ASN A 15 -12.20 -26.40 0.28
C ASN A 15 -13.60 -26.60 0.91
N PRO A 16 -13.68 -27.00 2.19
CA PRO A 16 -14.96 -27.19 2.85
C PRO A 16 -15.74 -25.86 2.86
N ASP A 17 -17.04 -25.97 2.59
CA ASP A 17 -18.00 -24.85 2.62
C ASP A 17 -17.74 -23.67 1.65
N VAL A 18 -16.82 -23.79 0.69
CA VAL A 18 -16.50 -22.67 -0.23
C VAL A 18 -17.56 -22.52 -1.33
N ILE A 19 -17.90 -23.60 -2.04
CA ILE A 19 -18.90 -23.57 -3.13
C ILE A 19 -20.17 -24.30 -2.70
N LEU A 20 -20.00 -25.41 -2.02
CA LEU A 20 -21.07 -26.26 -1.54
C LEU A 20 -21.07 -26.25 -0.01
N SER A 21 -22.07 -25.65 0.57
CA SER A 21 -22.28 -25.61 2.02
C SER A 21 -23.72 -25.98 2.38
N HIS A 22 -23.88 -26.63 3.51
CA HIS A 22 -25.20 -26.82 4.15
C HIS A 22 -25.60 -25.62 5.01
N ASN A 23 -24.67 -24.71 5.26
CA ASN A 23 -24.93 -23.48 6.01
C ASN A 23 -25.32 -22.36 5.05
N ALA A 24 -26.58 -21.94 5.06
CA ALA A 24 -27.08 -20.85 4.23
C ALA A 24 -26.40 -19.50 4.52
N ASN A 25 -25.85 -19.32 5.72
CA ASN A 25 -25.24 -18.07 6.18
C ASN A 25 -23.71 -18.07 6.10
N ILE A 26 -23.09 -19.09 5.47
CA ILE A 26 -21.62 -19.19 5.42
C ILE A 26 -20.97 -17.95 4.79
N HIS A 27 -21.65 -17.32 3.83
CA HIS A 27 -21.18 -16.14 3.12
C HIS A 27 -21.07 -14.85 3.98
N VAL A 28 -21.65 -14.85 5.17
CA VAL A 28 -21.58 -13.72 6.13
C VAL A 28 -20.87 -14.09 7.44
N GLN A 29 -20.33 -15.32 7.52
CA GLN A 29 -19.58 -15.80 8.68
C GLN A 29 -18.09 -15.82 8.39
N ASN A 30 -17.27 -15.58 9.42
CA ASN A 30 -15.80 -15.62 9.34
C ASN A 30 -15.22 -14.72 8.21
N LEU A 31 -15.85 -13.59 7.95
CA LEU A 31 -15.37 -12.65 6.95
C LEU A 31 -14.00 -12.09 7.35
N LYS A 32 -13.12 -11.95 6.36
CA LYS A 32 -11.83 -11.28 6.56
C LYS A 32 -12.07 -9.83 6.99
N PRO A 33 -11.51 -9.38 8.11
CA PRO A 33 -11.63 -7.99 8.50
C PRO A 33 -10.88 -7.09 7.51
N LEU A 34 -11.55 -6.05 7.03
CA LEU A 34 -10.98 -5.01 6.17
C LEU A 34 -11.10 -3.66 6.91
N PRO A 35 -10.20 -3.38 7.87
CA PRO A 35 -10.28 -2.16 8.65
C PRO A 35 -10.08 -0.94 7.74
N GLN A 36 -10.92 0.08 7.96
CA GLN A 36 -10.76 1.36 7.28
C GLN A 36 -9.42 2.00 7.66
N ALA A 37 -8.75 2.60 6.69
CA ALA A 37 -7.44 3.18 6.87
C ALA A 37 -7.27 4.56 6.19
N ASN A 38 -7.86 4.72 5.00
CA ASN A 38 -7.83 5.96 4.23
C ASN A 38 -8.84 5.87 3.09
N ASP A 39 -9.63 6.91 2.88
CA ASP A 39 -10.72 6.96 1.90
C ASP A 39 -10.26 6.64 0.47
N LYS A 40 -9.00 6.93 0.12
CA LYS A 40 -8.44 6.66 -1.21
C LYS A 40 -8.23 5.18 -1.49
N VAL A 41 -8.15 4.34 -0.45
CA VAL A 41 -7.79 2.93 -0.59
C VAL A 41 -8.76 1.96 0.10
N ASP A 42 -9.75 2.46 0.83
CA ASP A 42 -10.65 1.61 1.63
C ASP A 42 -11.58 0.73 0.78
N THR A 43 -11.81 1.10 -0.49
CA THR A 43 -12.55 0.25 -1.44
C THR A 43 -11.73 -0.95 -1.94
N CYS A 44 -10.47 -1.12 -1.52
CA CYS A 44 -9.61 -2.21 -1.95
C CYS A 44 -10.14 -3.57 -1.47
N ILE A 45 -10.41 -4.46 -2.41
CA ILE A 45 -10.83 -5.85 -2.16
C ILE A 45 -9.66 -6.85 -2.10
N GLU A 46 -8.43 -6.34 -2.14
CA GLU A 46 -7.18 -7.11 -2.04
C GLU A 46 -7.01 -8.22 -3.11
N CYS A 47 -7.56 -8.03 -4.30
CA CYS A 47 -7.52 -9.00 -5.39
C CYS A 47 -6.13 -9.23 -6.03
N GLY A 48 -5.20 -8.27 -5.90
CA GLY A 48 -3.81 -8.40 -6.37
C GLY A 48 -3.55 -8.02 -7.83
N PHE A 49 -4.56 -7.66 -8.64
CA PHE A 49 -4.35 -7.31 -10.06
C PHE A 49 -3.37 -6.17 -10.31
N CYS A 50 -3.19 -5.28 -9.34
CA CYS A 50 -2.25 -4.16 -9.43
C CYS A 50 -0.78 -4.55 -9.21
N GLU A 51 -0.48 -5.77 -8.73
CA GLU A 51 0.87 -6.14 -8.28
C GLU A 51 1.84 -6.28 -9.45
N HIS A 52 1.44 -6.95 -10.52
CA HIS A 52 2.30 -7.19 -11.68
C HIS A 52 2.71 -5.91 -12.43
N ALA A 53 1.89 -4.85 -12.35
CA ALA A 53 2.17 -3.57 -12.97
C ALA A 53 3.07 -2.65 -12.13
N CYS A 54 3.36 -3.02 -10.87
CA CYS A 54 4.13 -2.17 -9.97
C CYS A 54 5.63 -2.29 -10.22
N PRO A 55 6.36 -1.17 -10.49
CA PRO A 55 7.82 -1.20 -10.67
C PRO A 55 8.60 -1.70 -9.44
N SER A 56 8.05 -1.54 -8.24
CA SER A 56 8.70 -1.97 -7.00
C SER A 56 8.37 -3.40 -6.55
N ARG A 57 7.62 -4.16 -7.34
CA ARG A 57 7.12 -5.51 -6.95
C ARG A 57 8.22 -6.50 -6.58
N ASP A 58 9.37 -6.40 -7.23
CA ASP A 58 10.50 -7.33 -7.02
C ASP A 58 11.58 -6.73 -6.09
N LEU A 59 11.34 -5.53 -5.55
CA LEU A 59 12.27 -4.80 -4.67
C LEU A 59 11.74 -4.64 -3.25
N THR A 60 10.48 -4.21 -3.12
CA THR A 60 9.83 -3.89 -1.84
C THR A 60 8.35 -4.25 -1.89
N LEU A 61 7.47 -3.38 -1.34
CA LEU A 61 6.04 -3.64 -1.30
C LEU A 61 5.33 -3.36 -2.63
N THR A 62 4.38 -4.24 -2.96
CA THR A 62 3.41 -4.03 -4.04
C THR A 62 2.27 -3.09 -3.59
N PRO A 63 1.44 -2.56 -4.52
CA PRO A 63 0.32 -1.70 -4.15
C PRO A 63 -0.65 -2.34 -3.16
N ARG A 64 -1.03 -3.62 -3.37
CA ARG A 64 -1.90 -4.34 -2.44
C ARG A 64 -1.25 -4.49 -1.06
N GLN A 65 0.02 -4.88 -1.00
CA GLN A 65 0.75 -5.04 0.25
C GLN A 65 0.84 -3.71 1.03
N ARG A 66 1.05 -2.58 0.33
CA ARG A 66 1.02 -1.24 0.96
C ARG A 66 -0.31 -0.97 1.64
N ILE A 67 -1.42 -1.27 0.97
CA ILE A 67 -2.76 -1.06 1.53
C ILE A 67 -2.99 -1.96 2.75
N VAL A 68 -2.64 -3.24 2.64
CA VAL A 68 -2.83 -4.22 3.74
C VAL A 68 -2.04 -3.81 4.98
N LEU A 69 -0.77 -3.45 4.81
CA LEU A 69 0.08 -3.02 5.93
C LEU A 69 -0.38 -1.68 6.52
N TRP A 70 -0.84 -0.74 5.68
CA TRP A 70 -1.39 0.52 6.17
C TRP A 70 -2.68 0.30 6.97
N ARG A 71 -3.55 -0.60 6.54
CA ARG A 71 -4.72 -1.03 7.31
C ARG A 71 -4.35 -1.63 8.66
N GLU A 72 -3.32 -2.47 8.70
CA GLU A 72 -2.85 -3.06 9.97
C GLU A 72 -2.26 -2.00 10.89
N ILE A 73 -1.47 -1.07 10.38
CA ILE A 73 -0.97 0.07 11.16
C ILE A 73 -2.14 0.85 11.77
N LYS A 74 -3.15 1.21 10.96
CA LYS A 74 -4.33 1.94 11.44
C LYS A 74 -5.18 1.15 12.42
N ARG A 75 -5.27 -0.16 12.26
CA ARG A 75 -5.93 -1.06 13.20
C ARG A 75 -5.23 -1.04 14.57
N LEU A 76 -3.92 -1.22 14.58
CA LEU A 76 -3.12 -1.20 15.80
C LEU A 76 -3.15 0.16 16.49
N GLU A 77 -3.13 1.26 15.75
CA GLU A 77 -3.29 2.62 16.29
C GLU A 77 -4.62 2.78 17.05
N ARG A 78 -5.71 2.28 16.49
CA ARG A 78 -7.05 2.39 17.09
C ARG A 78 -7.27 1.45 18.27
N SER A 79 -6.74 0.23 18.18
CA SER A 79 -6.92 -0.78 19.24
C SER A 79 -5.98 -0.59 20.43
N GLY A 80 -4.85 0.08 20.23
CA GLY A 80 -3.79 0.17 21.25
C GLY A 80 -3.07 -1.15 21.51
N GLU A 81 -3.35 -2.20 20.72
CA GLU A 81 -2.70 -3.49 20.82
C GLU A 81 -1.25 -3.43 20.35
N SER A 82 -0.37 -4.16 21.01
CA SER A 82 1.02 -4.38 20.58
C SER A 82 1.77 -3.11 20.12
N PRO A 83 2.04 -2.13 21.01
CA PRO A 83 2.73 -0.88 20.64
C PRO A 83 4.10 -1.11 20.00
N GLN A 84 4.82 -2.15 20.39
CA GLN A 84 6.11 -2.52 19.81
C GLN A 84 5.94 -2.89 18.32
N ARG A 85 4.97 -3.76 18.01
CA ARG A 85 4.67 -4.14 16.62
C ARG A 85 4.26 -2.94 15.78
N LEU A 86 3.48 -2.01 16.35
CA LEU A 86 3.10 -0.79 15.66
C LEU A 86 4.33 0.07 15.31
N ALA A 87 5.28 0.21 16.24
CA ALA A 87 6.51 0.96 16.00
C ALA A 87 7.36 0.33 14.89
N GLU A 88 7.58 -0.99 14.93
CA GLU A 88 8.29 -1.76 13.91
C GLU A 88 7.64 -1.60 12.53
N LEU A 89 6.31 -1.77 12.46
CA LEU A 89 5.58 -1.62 11.19
C LEU A 89 5.67 -0.20 10.62
N ARG A 90 5.61 0.83 11.43
CA ARG A 90 5.75 2.23 10.99
C ARG A 90 7.14 2.53 10.44
N GLU A 91 8.19 2.03 11.12
CA GLU A 91 9.57 2.20 10.70
C GLU A 91 9.80 1.54 9.33
N GLU A 92 9.48 0.26 9.21
CA GLU A 92 9.62 -0.50 7.97
C GLU A 92 8.76 0.06 6.83
N TYR A 93 7.52 0.43 7.13
CA TYR A 93 6.58 0.98 6.14
C TYR A 93 7.05 2.32 5.59
N SER A 94 7.78 3.11 6.38
CA SER A 94 8.35 4.38 5.98
C SER A 94 9.17 4.25 4.69
N TYR A 95 10.10 3.32 4.66
CA TYR A 95 10.92 3.04 3.48
C TYR A 95 10.19 2.16 2.46
N GLN A 96 9.80 0.95 2.87
CA GLN A 96 9.28 -0.07 1.95
C GLN A 96 7.91 0.29 1.35
N GLY A 97 7.07 0.95 2.11
CA GLY A 97 5.72 1.35 1.69
C GLY A 97 5.67 2.71 1.01
N VAL A 98 6.34 3.71 1.60
CA VAL A 98 6.22 5.11 1.18
C VAL A 98 7.34 5.52 0.22
N ASP A 99 8.61 5.37 0.62
CA ASP A 99 9.72 5.93 -0.15
C ASP A 99 9.99 5.19 -1.47
N THR A 100 9.77 3.89 -1.52
CA THR A 100 9.96 3.07 -2.71
C THR A 100 8.79 3.09 -3.71
N CYS A 101 7.70 3.80 -3.40
CA CYS A 101 6.60 3.98 -4.35
C CYS A 101 6.95 5.07 -5.37
N ALA A 102 6.99 4.73 -6.66
CA ALA A 102 7.23 5.71 -7.73
C ALA A 102 6.05 6.68 -7.94
N ALA A 103 4.91 6.49 -7.27
CA ALA A 103 3.67 7.26 -7.44
C ALA A 103 3.23 7.42 -8.91
N CYS A 104 3.58 6.46 -9.77
CA CYS A 104 3.40 6.50 -11.23
C CYS A 104 1.96 6.25 -11.70
N GLY A 105 1.05 5.77 -10.83
CA GLY A 105 -0.34 5.50 -11.17
C GLY A 105 -0.61 4.20 -11.96
N LEU A 106 0.40 3.42 -12.35
CA LEU A 106 0.21 2.18 -13.12
C LEU A 106 -0.70 1.17 -12.41
N CYS A 107 -0.70 1.17 -11.08
CA CYS A 107 -1.57 0.31 -10.27
C CYS A 107 -3.06 0.60 -10.49
N SER A 108 -3.45 1.85 -10.73
CA SER A 108 -4.85 2.21 -10.95
C SER A 108 -5.39 1.70 -12.29
N MET A 109 -4.53 1.58 -13.30
CA MET A 109 -4.91 1.06 -14.62
C MET A 109 -5.31 -0.42 -14.58
N GLN A 110 -4.78 -1.16 -13.61
CA GLN A 110 -5.06 -2.59 -13.43
C GLN A 110 -6.10 -2.84 -12.32
N CYS A 111 -6.48 -1.81 -11.58
CA CYS A 111 -7.39 -1.94 -10.46
C CYS A 111 -8.85 -1.92 -10.91
N PRO A 112 -9.64 -2.99 -10.64
CA PRO A 112 -11.05 -3.05 -11.06
C PRO A 112 -11.94 -1.99 -10.35
N VAL A 113 -11.45 -1.43 -9.24
CA VAL A 113 -12.13 -0.35 -8.49
C VAL A 113 -11.38 0.99 -8.57
N GLY A 114 -10.42 1.12 -9.48
CA GLY A 114 -9.79 2.38 -9.85
C GLY A 114 -8.82 2.98 -8.81
N ILE A 115 -8.31 2.20 -7.85
CA ILE A 115 -7.44 2.71 -6.79
C ILE A 115 -6.05 3.04 -7.32
N ASN A 116 -5.61 4.28 -7.09
CA ASN A 116 -4.23 4.71 -7.26
C ASN A 116 -3.52 4.74 -5.90
N THR A 117 -2.74 3.72 -5.57
CA THR A 117 -1.98 3.68 -4.32
C THR A 117 -0.95 4.82 -4.21
N GLY A 118 -0.54 5.39 -5.35
CA GLY A 118 0.32 6.57 -5.39
C GLY A 118 -0.29 7.81 -4.72
N ASP A 119 -1.62 7.92 -4.68
CA ASP A 119 -2.30 9.05 -4.02
C ASP A 119 -2.18 8.95 -2.50
N LEU A 120 -2.34 7.76 -1.93
CA LEU A 120 -2.03 7.49 -0.53
C LEU A 120 -0.57 7.83 -0.22
N THR A 121 0.36 7.38 -1.06
CA THR A 121 1.80 7.62 -0.84
C THR A 121 2.15 9.11 -0.89
N ARG A 122 1.55 9.89 -1.81
CA ARG A 122 1.75 11.35 -1.87
C ARG A 122 1.24 12.05 -0.61
N GLU A 123 0.09 11.63 -0.11
CA GLU A 123 -0.48 12.15 1.15
C GLU A 123 0.44 11.87 2.33
N LEU A 124 0.91 10.62 2.50
CA LEU A 124 1.81 10.25 3.58
C LEU A 124 3.17 10.97 3.50
N ARG A 125 3.69 11.20 2.29
CA ARG A 125 4.89 12.03 2.08
C ARG A 125 4.63 13.47 2.46
N HIS A 126 3.48 14.02 2.07
CA HIS A 126 3.11 15.38 2.44
C HIS A 126 3.03 15.56 3.96
N GLU A 127 2.36 14.64 4.67
CA GLU A 127 2.29 14.66 6.13
C GLU A 127 3.66 14.62 6.78
N ARG A 128 4.61 13.84 6.26
CA ARG A 128 5.97 13.72 6.76
C ARG A 128 6.79 14.99 6.58
N TYR A 129 6.58 15.73 5.49
CA TYR A 129 7.43 16.86 5.08
C TYR A 129 6.76 18.23 5.21
N GLN A 130 5.64 18.36 5.92
CA GLN A 130 4.91 19.62 6.09
C GLN A 130 5.75 20.78 6.67
N ASP A 131 6.79 20.49 7.45
CA ASP A 131 7.60 21.50 8.15
C ASP A 131 8.92 21.87 7.45
N THR A 132 9.11 21.51 6.20
CA THR A 132 10.36 21.84 5.48
C THR A 132 10.36 23.30 4.97
N LYS A 133 10.53 24.26 5.87
CA LYS A 133 10.71 25.69 5.52
C LYS A 133 11.81 25.90 4.47
N VAL A 134 12.89 25.13 4.55
CA VAL A 134 13.97 25.14 3.57
C VAL A 134 13.50 24.67 2.19
N GLY A 135 12.67 23.63 2.12
CA GLY A 135 12.10 23.13 0.87
C GLY A 135 11.21 24.17 0.17
N TYR A 136 10.34 24.84 0.92
CA TYR A 136 9.51 25.93 0.39
C TYR A 136 10.37 27.11 -0.07
N TRP A 137 11.37 27.52 0.72
CA TRP A 137 12.29 28.58 0.32
C TRP A 137 13.05 28.26 -0.98
N ILE A 138 13.54 27.01 -1.14
CA ILE A 138 14.18 26.53 -2.35
C ILE A 138 13.18 26.57 -3.53
N ALA A 139 11.94 26.15 -3.33
CA ALA A 139 10.91 26.18 -4.37
C ALA A 139 10.62 27.59 -4.85
N ASP A 140 10.46 28.54 -3.93
CA ASP A 140 10.20 29.95 -4.23
C ASP A 140 11.40 30.65 -4.93
N HIS A 141 12.61 30.19 -4.64
CA HIS A 141 13.85 30.76 -5.21
C HIS A 141 14.58 29.80 -6.17
N PHE A 142 13.84 28.86 -6.78
CA PHE A 142 14.41 27.74 -7.55
C PHE A 142 15.41 28.18 -8.63
N ALA A 143 15.09 29.23 -9.38
CA ALA A 143 15.97 29.75 -10.44
C ALA A 143 17.32 30.27 -9.87
N GLY A 144 17.30 30.93 -8.70
CA GLY A 144 18.50 31.40 -8.03
C GLY A 144 19.35 30.25 -7.49
N VAL A 145 18.71 29.29 -6.83
CA VAL A 145 19.36 28.09 -6.25
C VAL A 145 20.02 27.25 -7.34
N THR A 146 19.35 27.00 -8.44
CA THR A 146 19.91 26.25 -9.56
C THR A 146 21.05 26.96 -10.26
N LYS A 147 20.98 28.31 -10.40
CA LYS A 147 22.07 29.11 -10.96
C LYS A 147 23.33 29.06 -10.09
N THR A 148 23.18 29.20 -8.76
CA THR A 148 24.31 29.14 -7.81
C THR A 148 24.91 27.73 -7.74
N ALA A 149 24.08 26.68 -7.72
CA ALA A 149 24.55 25.29 -7.76
C ALA A 149 25.34 25.00 -9.05
N ARG A 150 24.83 25.45 -10.20
CA ARG A 150 25.54 25.29 -11.50
C ARG A 150 26.88 25.99 -11.52
N THR A 151 26.96 27.22 -10.99
CA THR A 151 28.23 27.98 -10.92
C THR A 151 29.23 27.30 -9.96
N GLY A 152 28.76 26.84 -8.80
CA GLY A 152 29.61 26.11 -7.85
C GLY A 152 30.19 24.81 -8.42
N LEU A 153 29.36 24.02 -9.13
CA LEU A 153 29.79 22.81 -9.79
C LEU A 153 30.79 23.06 -10.94
N ALA A 154 30.60 24.16 -11.70
CA ALA A 154 31.53 24.54 -12.74
C ALA A 154 32.92 24.90 -12.18
N VAL A 155 32.96 25.63 -11.05
CA VAL A 155 34.22 25.99 -10.36
C VAL A 155 34.90 24.74 -9.77
N ALA A 156 34.12 23.84 -9.14
CA ALA A 156 34.68 22.60 -8.58
C ALA A 156 35.20 21.63 -9.65
N GLY A 157 34.60 21.62 -10.84
CA GLY A 157 35.03 20.76 -11.97
C GLY A 157 36.26 21.27 -12.72
N THR A 158 36.74 22.50 -12.42
CA THR A 158 37.95 23.09 -13.00
C THR A 158 39.19 22.93 -12.08
N MET A 159 39.03 22.36 -10.90
CA MET A 159 40.10 21.94 -9.97
C MET A 159 40.41 20.46 -10.13
#